data_abaf3f37f91c9828ac429001634acc6b
#
_entry.id   abaf3f37f91c9828ac429001634acc6b
#
_cell.length_a   1.000
_cell.length_b   1.000
_cell.length_c   1.000
_cell.angle_alpha   90.00
_cell.angle_beta   90.00
_cell.angle_gamma   90.00
#
_symmetry.space_group_name_H-M   'P 1'
#
loop_
_entity.id
_entity.type
_entity.pdbx_description
1 polymer ?
#
loop_
_entity_poly.entity_id
_entity_poly.type
_entity_poly.pdbx_seq_one_letter_code
_entity_poly.pdbx_strand_id
1 'polypeptide(L)'
;GKGSFGGKGRGMAFLSNFIENVDFKKLIPKLKIEIPKTAIIGVDEFDNFIDNNGLSRIIYSDESYEEVKAAFIAAPLSQKLRDKLRSYLEVMHKPLAVRSSGLFEDSLSQPFAGVYSTYLIPNNHPDIERRIDDLETAVKLVYSSIFTDSSRAYFHAIDCMIEEEKMAVILQE
;
A
#
# COMPACT_ATOMS: atom_id res chain seq x y z
N GLY A 1 -13.89 -1.96 -3.37
CA GLY A 1 -13.11 -3.17 -3.09
C GLY A 1 -13.72 -3.95 -1.97
N LYS A 2 -13.46 -5.23 -1.95
CA LYS A 2 -13.74 -6.08 -0.79
C LYS A 2 -12.43 -6.28 -0.05
N GLY A 3 -12.44 -6.58 1.25
CA GLY A 3 -11.24 -6.82 2.04
C GLY A 3 -10.91 -5.69 3.02
N SER A 4 -9.91 -5.94 3.88
CA SER A 4 -9.43 -4.98 4.87
C SER A 4 -8.58 -3.88 4.22
N PHE A 5 -8.52 -2.74 4.89
CA PHE A 5 -7.67 -1.60 4.49
C PHE A 5 -6.32 -1.55 5.24
N GLY A 6 -6.03 -2.57 6.05
CA GLY A 6 -4.89 -2.54 6.96
C GLY A 6 -5.06 -1.54 8.11
N GLY A 7 -4.06 -1.42 8.96
CA GLY A 7 -4.08 -0.55 10.14
C GLY A 7 -4.15 0.93 9.77
N LYS A 8 -3.16 1.42 9.04
CA LYS A 8 -3.11 2.84 8.58
C LYS A 8 -4.33 3.24 7.75
N GLY A 9 -4.79 2.37 6.84
CA GLY A 9 -5.95 2.65 5.99
C GLY A 9 -7.23 2.85 6.80
N ARG A 10 -7.44 2.06 7.87
CA ARG A 10 -8.57 2.22 8.78
C ARG A 10 -8.49 3.54 9.55
N GLY A 11 -7.31 3.87 10.09
CA GLY A 11 -7.07 5.13 10.77
C GLY A 11 -7.34 6.34 9.89
N MET A 12 -6.89 6.31 8.64
CA MET A 12 -7.12 7.38 7.67
C MET A 12 -8.61 7.52 7.31
N ALA A 13 -9.33 6.42 7.10
CA ALA A 13 -10.77 6.45 6.83
C ALA A 13 -11.55 7.06 8.01
N PHE A 14 -11.16 6.73 9.24
CA PHE A 14 -11.74 7.32 10.45
C PHE A 14 -11.48 8.82 10.54
N LEU A 15 -10.22 9.25 10.35
CA LEU A 15 -9.86 10.67 10.39
C LEU A 15 -10.55 11.48 9.30
N SER A 16 -10.67 10.94 8.09
CA SER A 16 -11.39 11.60 6.99
C SER A 16 -12.85 11.84 7.38
N ASN A 17 -13.54 10.81 7.85
CA ASN A 17 -14.93 10.92 8.30
C ASN A 17 -15.06 11.90 9.47
N PHE A 18 -14.14 11.88 10.42
CA PHE A 18 -14.15 12.79 11.57
C PHE A 18 -14.00 14.25 11.12
N ILE A 19 -13.02 14.56 10.26
CA ILE A 19 -12.76 15.91 9.77
C ILE A 19 -13.92 16.44 8.91
N GLU A 20 -14.56 15.60 8.11
CA GLU A 20 -15.72 15.98 7.29
C GLU A 20 -16.97 16.29 8.14
N ASN A 21 -17.12 15.66 9.31
CA ASN A 21 -18.28 15.84 10.18
C ASN A 21 -18.10 16.91 11.27
N VAL A 22 -16.90 17.45 11.45
CA VAL A 22 -16.62 18.51 12.44
C VAL A 22 -16.48 19.86 11.76
N ASP A 23 -17.27 20.85 12.17
CA ASP A 23 -17.17 22.22 11.67
C ASP A 23 -16.00 22.95 12.34
N PHE A 24 -14.78 22.65 11.87
CA PHE A 24 -13.55 23.29 12.36
C PHE A 24 -13.52 24.80 12.14
N LYS A 25 -14.24 25.34 11.15
CA LYS A 25 -14.30 26.79 10.90
C LYS A 25 -14.96 27.55 12.06
N LYS A 26 -15.91 26.89 12.77
CA LYS A 26 -16.49 27.48 13.97
C LYS A 26 -15.54 27.48 15.15
N LEU A 27 -14.70 26.43 15.26
CA LEU A 27 -13.74 26.29 16.36
C LEU A 27 -12.51 27.17 16.17
N ILE A 28 -11.97 27.21 14.93
CA ILE A 28 -10.75 27.92 14.59
C ILE A 28 -10.93 28.59 13.20
N PRO A 29 -11.53 29.80 13.15
CA PRO A 29 -11.95 30.43 11.88
C PRO A 29 -10.84 30.71 10.85
N LYS A 30 -9.57 30.79 11.29
CA LYS A 30 -8.42 31.07 10.43
C LYS A 30 -7.68 29.80 9.98
N LEU A 31 -8.09 28.63 10.45
CA LEU A 31 -7.44 27.36 10.12
C LEU A 31 -8.16 26.69 8.93
N LYS A 32 -7.40 26.39 7.89
CA LYS A 32 -7.86 25.51 6.80
C LYS A 32 -7.33 24.11 7.05
N ILE A 33 -8.22 23.19 7.31
CA ILE A 33 -7.89 21.77 7.43
C ILE A 33 -8.25 21.08 6.12
N GLU A 34 -7.28 20.43 5.50
CA GLU A 34 -7.47 19.65 4.29
C GLU A 34 -6.92 18.24 4.52
N ILE A 35 -7.64 17.27 4.00
CA ILE A 35 -7.19 15.88 3.97
C ILE A 35 -6.56 15.64 2.62
N PRO A 36 -5.34 15.07 2.55
CA PRO A 36 -4.74 14.66 1.29
C PRO A 36 -5.66 13.70 0.54
N LYS A 37 -5.80 13.87 -0.77
CA LYS A 37 -6.57 12.92 -1.57
C LYS A 37 -5.94 11.53 -1.45
N THR A 38 -6.74 10.58 -1.04
CA THR A 38 -6.28 9.23 -0.70
C THR A 38 -7.14 8.19 -1.38
N ALA A 39 -6.49 7.19 -1.98
CA ALA A 39 -7.14 5.95 -2.42
C ALA A 39 -6.47 4.76 -1.73
N ILE A 40 -7.22 3.67 -1.55
CA ILE A 40 -6.72 2.46 -0.89
C ILE A 40 -6.96 1.26 -1.80
N ILE A 41 -5.89 0.49 -2.01
CA ILE A 41 -5.94 -0.85 -2.61
C ILE A 41 -6.09 -1.82 -1.45
N GLY A 42 -7.19 -2.54 -1.39
CA GLY A 42 -7.49 -3.47 -0.29
C GLY A 42 -6.63 -4.74 -0.33
N VAL A 43 -6.59 -5.47 0.77
CA VAL A 43 -5.80 -6.70 0.91
C VAL A 43 -6.26 -7.81 -0.05
N ASP A 44 -7.50 -7.79 -0.52
CA ASP A 44 -8.01 -8.70 -1.52
C ASP A 44 -7.24 -8.63 -2.85
N GLU A 45 -6.74 -7.46 -3.23
CA GLU A 45 -5.92 -7.31 -4.43
C GLU A 45 -4.48 -7.85 -4.21
N PHE A 46 -3.97 -7.82 -2.97
CA PHE A 46 -2.71 -8.49 -2.62
C PHE A 46 -2.83 -10.01 -2.72
N ASP A 47 -3.87 -10.60 -2.09
CA ASP A 47 -4.13 -12.04 -2.17
C ASP A 47 -4.27 -12.49 -3.64
N ASN A 48 -5.08 -11.79 -4.41
CA ASN A 48 -5.26 -12.07 -5.85
C ASN A 48 -3.93 -11.97 -6.63
N PHE A 49 -3.07 -11.01 -6.28
CA PHE A 49 -1.77 -10.84 -6.93
C PHE A 49 -0.84 -12.02 -6.64
N ILE A 50 -0.77 -12.48 -5.40
CA ILE A 50 0.02 -13.65 -5.00
C ILE A 50 -0.50 -14.92 -5.70
N ASP A 51 -1.80 -15.16 -5.62
CA ASP A 51 -2.43 -16.39 -6.12
C ASP A 51 -2.37 -16.50 -7.65
N ASN A 52 -2.75 -15.43 -8.36
CA ASN A 52 -2.80 -15.43 -9.82
C ASN A 52 -1.42 -15.56 -10.48
N ASN A 53 -0.36 -15.17 -9.78
CA ASN A 53 1.01 -15.24 -10.28
C ASN A 53 1.81 -16.40 -9.67
N GLY A 54 1.21 -17.23 -8.80
CA GLY A 54 1.87 -18.38 -8.16
C GLY A 54 3.08 -17.97 -7.30
N LEU A 55 3.06 -16.76 -6.71
CA LEU A 55 4.19 -16.20 -5.97
C LEU A 55 4.43 -16.89 -4.62
N SER A 56 3.46 -17.64 -4.09
CA SER A 56 3.59 -18.37 -2.82
C SER A 56 4.83 -19.26 -2.79
N ARG A 57 5.19 -19.87 -3.94
CA ARG A 57 6.36 -20.73 -4.02
C ARG A 57 7.67 -20.01 -3.72
N ILE A 58 7.85 -18.78 -4.24
CA ILE A 58 9.09 -18.04 -4.06
C ILE A 58 9.14 -17.33 -2.70
N ILE A 59 8.00 -16.84 -2.19
CA ILE A 59 7.97 -16.13 -0.91
C ILE A 59 8.22 -17.02 0.30
N TYR A 60 7.92 -18.34 0.18
CA TYR A 60 8.14 -19.32 1.24
C TYR A 60 9.34 -20.24 0.98
N SER A 61 10.17 -19.91 -0.02
CA SER A 61 11.46 -20.58 -0.26
C SER A 61 12.60 -19.87 0.50
N ASP A 62 13.79 -20.48 0.42
CA ASP A 62 15.02 -19.88 0.96
C ASP A 62 15.66 -18.83 0.01
N GLU A 63 14.91 -18.38 -1.01
CA GLU A 63 15.37 -17.39 -1.96
C GLU A 63 15.60 -16.03 -1.30
N SER A 64 16.59 -15.30 -1.83
CA SER A 64 16.95 -13.96 -1.35
C SER A 64 15.81 -12.95 -1.58
N TYR A 65 15.79 -11.89 -0.78
CA TYR A 65 14.81 -10.82 -1.00
C TYR A 65 14.89 -10.21 -2.41
N GLU A 66 16.08 -10.11 -3.00
CA GLU A 66 16.23 -9.57 -4.37
C GLU A 66 15.58 -10.47 -5.43
N GLU A 67 15.59 -11.79 -5.24
CA GLU A 67 14.88 -12.73 -6.12
C GLU A 67 13.37 -12.64 -5.94
N VAL A 68 12.88 -12.56 -4.70
CA VAL A 68 11.46 -12.32 -4.40
C VAL A 68 11.01 -11.00 -5.03
N LYS A 69 11.75 -9.92 -4.82
CA LYS A 69 11.45 -8.60 -5.39
C LYS A 69 11.43 -8.61 -6.91
N ALA A 70 12.38 -9.28 -7.56
CA ALA A 70 12.41 -9.41 -9.02
C ALA A 70 11.18 -10.16 -9.54
N ALA A 71 10.75 -11.22 -8.86
CA ALA A 71 9.54 -11.97 -9.20
C ALA A 71 8.28 -11.09 -9.07
N PHE A 72 8.18 -10.28 -8.01
CA PHE A 72 7.06 -9.35 -7.81
C PHE A 72 7.01 -8.28 -8.90
N ILE A 73 8.16 -7.71 -9.28
CA ILE A 73 8.23 -6.71 -10.36
C ILE A 73 7.81 -7.31 -11.70
N ALA A 74 8.24 -8.54 -12.00
CA ALA A 74 7.91 -9.24 -13.24
C ALA A 74 6.44 -9.68 -13.33
N ALA A 75 5.79 -9.93 -12.20
CA ALA A 75 4.41 -10.40 -12.14
C ALA A 75 3.42 -9.27 -12.52
N PRO A 76 2.40 -9.52 -13.39
CA PRO A 76 1.40 -8.52 -13.73
C PRO A 76 0.38 -8.32 -12.61
N LEU A 77 -0.06 -7.08 -12.39
CA LEU A 77 -1.30 -6.81 -11.65
C LEU A 77 -2.52 -7.24 -12.48
N SER A 78 -3.64 -7.49 -11.81
CA SER A 78 -4.88 -7.82 -12.52
C SER A 78 -5.30 -6.67 -13.44
N GLN A 79 -5.86 -6.98 -14.63
CA GLN A 79 -6.34 -5.95 -15.55
C GLN A 79 -7.37 -5.03 -14.88
N LYS A 80 -8.23 -5.59 -14.04
CA LYS A 80 -9.22 -4.83 -13.26
C LYS A 80 -8.57 -3.80 -12.33
N LEU A 81 -7.45 -4.15 -11.67
CA LEU A 81 -6.73 -3.20 -10.82
C LEU A 81 -6.04 -2.15 -11.70
N ARG A 82 -5.38 -2.56 -12.79
CA ARG A 82 -4.73 -1.65 -13.74
C ARG A 82 -5.71 -0.60 -14.28
N ASP A 83 -6.92 -0.99 -14.66
CA ASP A 83 -7.96 -0.07 -15.15
C ASP A 83 -8.39 0.95 -14.07
N LYS A 84 -8.49 0.51 -12.81
CA LYS A 84 -8.77 1.41 -11.67
C LYS A 84 -7.62 2.40 -11.42
N LEU A 85 -6.37 1.93 -11.50
CA LEU A 85 -5.19 2.80 -11.35
C LEU A 85 -5.13 3.84 -12.47
N ARG A 86 -5.46 3.45 -13.71
CA ARG A 86 -5.60 4.36 -14.84
C ARG A 86 -6.62 5.46 -14.54
N SER A 87 -7.85 5.08 -14.17
CA SER A 87 -8.91 6.05 -13.86
C SER A 87 -8.55 6.97 -12.70
N TYR A 88 -7.79 6.46 -11.72
CA TYR A 88 -7.26 7.29 -10.64
C TYR A 88 -6.23 8.31 -11.14
N LEU A 89 -5.29 7.89 -12.01
CA LEU A 89 -4.25 8.76 -12.56
C LEU A 89 -4.77 9.78 -13.58
N GLU A 90 -5.91 9.52 -14.24
CA GLU A 90 -6.56 10.48 -15.14
C GLU A 90 -6.98 11.77 -14.41
N VAL A 91 -7.31 11.67 -13.12
CA VAL A 91 -7.72 12.82 -12.28
C VAL A 91 -6.66 13.25 -11.28
N MET A 92 -5.61 12.43 -11.08
CA MET A 92 -4.54 12.70 -10.13
C MET A 92 -3.24 13.04 -10.87
N HIS A 93 -2.78 14.28 -10.72
CA HIS A 93 -1.59 14.78 -11.42
C HIS A 93 -0.46 15.24 -10.47
N LYS A 94 -0.69 15.16 -9.16
CA LYS A 94 0.32 15.52 -8.16
C LYS A 94 1.20 14.32 -7.82
N PRO A 95 2.39 14.54 -7.25
CA PRO A 95 3.21 13.48 -6.70
C PRO A 95 2.42 12.59 -5.75
N LEU A 96 2.74 11.30 -5.73
CA LEU A 96 2.05 10.32 -4.91
C LEU A 96 3.02 9.62 -3.96
N ALA A 97 2.59 9.48 -2.72
CA ALA A 97 3.16 8.54 -1.77
C ALA A 97 2.40 7.21 -1.89
N VAL A 98 3.11 6.15 -2.23
CA VAL A 98 2.63 4.77 -2.28
C VAL A 98 3.11 4.08 -1.00
N ARG A 99 2.19 3.84 -0.07
CA ARG A 99 2.49 3.47 1.31
C ARG A 99 1.92 2.13 1.67
N SER A 100 2.66 1.40 2.49
CA SER A 100 2.18 0.18 3.13
C SER A 100 1.03 0.44 4.11
N SER A 101 0.13 -0.53 4.22
CA SER A 101 -0.88 -0.61 5.27
C SER A 101 -1.11 -2.11 5.56
N GLY A 102 -0.19 -2.71 6.29
CA GLY A 102 -0.26 -4.11 6.71
C GLY A 102 -1.37 -4.34 7.74
N LEU A 103 -1.80 -5.59 7.92
CA LEU A 103 -2.80 -5.94 8.92
C LEU A 103 -2.25 -5.75 10.34
N PHE A 104 -0.97 -6.07 10.55
CA PHE A 104 -0.31 -5.92 11.86
C PHE A 104 0.24 -4.49 12.07
N GLU A 105 0.35 -3.69 11.02
CA GLU A 105 0.78 -2.31 11.11
C GLU A 105 -0.25 -1.51 11.96
N ASP A 106 0.24 -0.70 12.89
CA ASP A 106 -0.54 -0.01 13.93
C ASP A 106 -1.19 -0.94 14.99
N SER A 107 -0.68 -2.16 15.15
CA SER A 107 -1.05 -2.99 16.31
C SER A 107 -0.60 -2.32 17.59
N LEU A 108 -1.52 -2.23 18.56
CA LEU A 108 -1.20 -1.67 19.89
C LEU A 108 -0.25 -2.55 20.72
N SER A 109 -0.20 -3.84 20.39
CA SER A 109 0.64 -4.82 21.11
C SER A 109 2.02 -4.98 20.52
N GLN A 110 2.20 -4.66 19.22
CA GLN A 110 3.44 -4.89 18.49
C GLN A 110 3.64 -3.77 17.48
N PRO A 111 4.62 -2.86 17.69
CA PRO A 111 4.85 -1.73 16.80
C PRO A 111 5.57 -2.17 15.51
N PHE A 112 4.87 -2.11 14.37
CA PHE A 112 5.42 -2.36 13.04
C PHE A 112 5.94 -1.09 12.34
N ALA A 113 6.13 0.00 13.07
CA ALA A 113 6.57 1.27 12.48
C ALA A 113 7.94 1.14 11.79
N GLY A 114 8.00 1.51 10.51
CA GLY A 114 9.24 1.51 9.73
C GLY A 114 9.69 0.15 9.20
N VAL A 115 8.89 -0.91 9.38
CA VAL A 115 9.21 -2.26 8.87
C VAL A 115 8.97 -2.33 7.36
N TYR A 116 7.91 -1.69 6.86
CA TYR A 116 7.54 -1.73 5.45
C TYR A 116 7.89 -0.44 4.70
N SER A 117 7.98 -0.56 3.37
CA SER A 117 8.45 0.51 2.50
C SER A 117 7.37 1.52 2.12
N THR A 118 7.80 2.75 1.88
CA THR A 118 7.02 3.80 1.24
C THR A 118 7.79 4.30 0.02
N TYR A 119 7.11 4.46 -1.10
CA TYR A 119 7.68 4.97 -2.34
C TYR A 119 7.01 6.28 -2.74
N LEU A 120 7.84 7.25 -3.12
CA LEU A 120 7.37 8.52 -3.65
C LEU A 120 7.56 8.51 -5.16
N ILE A 121 6.48 8.74 -5.91
CA ILE A 121 6.51 8.81 -7.37
C ILE A 121 6.12 10.24 -7.82
N PRO A 122 6.84 10.82 -8.80
CA PRO A 122 6.58 12.19 -9.24
C PRO A 122 5.25 12.35 -9.98
N ASN A 123 4.74 11.29 -10.61
CA ASN A 123 3.45 11.24 -11.31
C ASN A 123 3.26 12.39 -12.33
N ASN A 124 4.32 12.85 -12.97
CA ASN A 124 4.33 14.03 -13.83
C ASN A 124 4.68 13.76 -15.30
N HIS A 125 4.80 12.48 -15.69
CA HIS A 125 5.09 12.13 -17.09
C HIS A 125 3.87 12.44 -17.97
N PRO A 126 4.05 13.00 -19.18
CA PRO A 126 2.94 13.33 -20.08
C PRO A 126 2.21 12.08 -20.60
N ASP A 127 2.91 10.95 -20.75
CA ASP A 127 2.33 9.68 -21.13
C ASP A 127 1.72 8.97 -19.92
N ILE A 128 0.43 8.72 -19.98
CA ILE A 128 -0.33 8.06 -18.91
C ILE A 128 0.14 6.61 -18.69
N GLU A 129 0.59 5.90 -19.75
CA GLU A 129 1.07 4.52 -19.62
C GLU A 129 2.33 4.47 -18.75
N ARG A 130 3.25 5.39 -18.94
CA ARG A 130 4.45 5.50 -18.08
C ARG A 130 4.09 5.77 -16.64
N ARG A 131 3.12 6.64 -16.40
CA ARG A 131 2.65 6.93 -15.04
C ARG A 131 1.99 5.71 -14.39
N ILE A 132 1.26 4.92 -15.17
CA ILE A 132 0.66 3.66 -14.71
C ILE A 132 1.76 2.65 -14.37
N ASP A 133 2.75 2.47 -15.23
CA ASP A 133 3.87 1.54 -15.04
C ASP A 133 4.68 1.91 -13.77
N ASP A 134 4.95 3.20 -13.56
CA ASP A 134 5.62 3.70 -12.35
C ASP A 134 4.81 3.39 -11.08
N LEU A 135 3.48 3.61 -11.13
CA LEU A 135 2.59 3.33 -9.99
C LEU A 135 2.47 1.83 -9.73
N GLU A 136 2.32 1.00 -10.76
CA GLU A 136 2.30 -0.45 -10.62
C GLU A 136 3.59 -0.98 -10.01
N THR A 137 4.73 -0.46 -10.46
CA THR A 137 6.05 -0.82 -9.92
C THR A 137 6.12 -0.48 -8.43
N ALA A 138 5.68 0.72 -8.05
CA ALA A 138 5.67 1.13 -6.65
C ALA A 138 4.74 0.25 -5.79
N VAL A 139 3.55 -0.11 -6.28
CA VAL A 139 2.62 -1.04 -5.59
C VAL A 139 3.27 -2.41 -5.38
N LYS A 140 3.90 -2.99 -6.41
CA LYS A 140 4.58 -4.27 -6.33
C LYS A 140 5.77 -4.24 -5.35
N LEU A 141 6.51 -3.14 -5.32
CA LEU A 141 7.60 -2.93 -4.36
C LEU A 141 7.09 -2.82 -2.91
N VAL A 142 5.93 -2.17 -2.68
CA VAL A 142 5.28 -2.16 -1.38
C VAL A 142 4.86 -3.57 -0.98
N TYR A 143 4.25 -4.34 -1.89
CA TYR A 143 3.88 -5.73 -1.64
C TYR A 143 5.09 -6.59 -1.28
N SER A 144 6.20 -6.48 -2.03
CA SER A 144 7.41 -7.27 -1.75
C SER A 144 8.09 -6.91 -0.44
N SER A 145 7.84 -5.70 0.11
CA SER A 145 8.49 -5.23 1.35
C SER A 145 8.14 -6.04 2.60
N ILE A 146 7.06 -6.84 2.56
CA ILE A 146 6.73 -7.83 3.61
C ILE A 146 7.87 -8.84 3.76
N PHE A 147 8.52 -9.21 2.66
CA PHE A 147 9.46 -10.34 2.57
C PHE A 147 10.93 -9.92 2.66
N THR A 148 11.22 -8.66 3.06
CA THR A 148 12.60 -8.22 3.34
C THR A 148 13.20 -9.01 4.51
N ASP A 149 14.53 -9.12 4.55
CA ASP A 149 15.23 -9.80 5.64
C ASP A 149 14.90 -9.17 7.00
N SER A 150 14.77 -7.85 7.05
CA SER A 150 14.35 -7.14 8.26
C SER A 150 12.93 -7.46 8.69
N SER A 151 11.97 -7.55 7.74
CA SER A 151 10.60 -7.96 8.04
C SER A 151 10.54 -9.41 8.52
N ARG A 152 11.22 -10.33 7.82
CA ARG A 152 11.29 -11.75 8.21
C ARG A 152 11.88 -11.91 9.63
N ALA A 153 12.98 -11.23 9.92
CA ALA A 153 13.60 -11.23 11.23
C ALA A 153 12.66 -10.66 12.31
N TYR A 154 11.91 -9.61 11.98
CA TYR A 154 10.95 -9.01 12.90
C TYR A 154 9.80 -9.98 13.21
N PHE A 155 9.17 -10.60 12.20
CA PHE A 155 8.12 -11.60 12.39
C PHE A 155 8.58 -12.75 13.26
N HIS A 156 9.79 -13.24 13.01
CA HIS A 156 10.39 -14.29 13.83
C HIS A 156 10.58 -13.83 15.29
N ALA A 157 11.00 -12.59 15.52
CA ALA A 157 11.26 -12.05 16.86
C ALA A 157 9.99 -11.90 17.72
N ILE A 158 8.84 -11.69 17.06
CA ILE A 158 7.53 -11.53 17.74
C ILE A 158 6.67 -12.79 17.73
N ASP A 159 7.23 -13.92 17.27
CA ASP A 159 6.54 -15.20 17.17
C ASP A 159 5.22 -15.14 16.36
N CYS A 160 5.25 -14.35 15.27
CA CYS A 160 4.15 -14.24 14.32
C CYS A 160 4.52 -14.87 12.98
N MET A 161 3.52 -15.46 12.32
CA MET A 161 3.72 -16.05 11.00
C MET A 161 3.59 -14.97 9.91
N ILE A 162 4.61 -14.85 9.05
CA ILE A 162 4.60 -13.90 7.92
C ILE A 162 3.46 -14.18 6.93
N GLU A 163 2.97 -15.42 6.90
CA GLU A 163 1.84 -15.87 6.10
C GLU A 163 0.51 -15.21 6.51
N GLU A 164 0.42 -14.74 7.74
CA GLU A 164 -0.76 -14.06 8.27
C GLU A 164 -0.77 -12.57 7.90
N GLU A 165 0.38 -12.03 7.49
CA GLU A 165 0.44 -10.62 7.06
C GLU A 165 -0.14 -10.45 5.67
N LYS A 166 -0.94 -9.42 5.52
CA LYS A 166 -1.55 -9.02 4.25
C LYS A 166 -1.40 -7.53 4.07
N MET A 167 -1.14 -7.12 2.83
CA MET A 167 -0.78 -5.76 2.51
C MET A 167 -1.90 -5.04 1.74
N ALA A 168 -2.49 -4.04 2.36
CA ALA A 168 -3.18 -2.98 1.63
C ALA A 168 -2.18 -1.88 1.25
N VAL A 169 -2.46 -1.13 0.19
CA VAL A 169 -1.62 -0.02 -0.25
C VAL A 169 -2.42 1.27 -0.25
N ILE A 170 -1.84 2.30 0.36
CA ILE A 170 -2.39 3.65 0.39
C ILE A 170 -1.71 4.49 -0.68
N LEU A 171 -2.49 5.06 -1.58
CA LEU A 171 -2.09 6.05 -2.57
C LEU A 171 -2.49 7.42 -2.05
N GLN A 172 -1.54 8.28 -1.77
CA GLN A 172 -1.78 9.58 -1.13
C GLN A 172 -1.05 10.70 -1.86
N GLU A 173 -1.77 11.83 -2.10
CA GLU A 173 -1.23 13.08 -2.64
C GLU A 173 -0.24 13.74 -1.67
#